data_21d1d0c4de0cd24abfaff73d163d9ec4
#
_entry.id   21d1d0c4de0cd24abfaff73d163d9ec4
#
_cell.length_a   1.000
_cell.length_b   1.000
_cell.length_c   1.000
_cell.angle_alpha   90.00
_cell.angle_beta   90.00
_cell.angle_gamma   90.00
#
_symmetry.space_group_name_H-M   'P 1'
#
loop_
_entity.id
_entity.type
_entity.pdbx_description
1 polymer ?
#
loop_
_entity_poly.entity_id
_entity_poly.type
_entity_poly.pdbx_seq_one_letter_code
_entity_poly.pdbx_strand_id
1 'polypeptide(L)'
;MDEQDKEINPQELANKYPVLWKIFDPISKANNSLVLQKNPSEAGQMAAVKQYGYVIKYIKNPSEAVQMAAVKQNGFAIKFIKNPSEAVQMAAVQQNGYASGYIENPSEAVQMAAVKKNSDAVKYVKNPSEAMQVAAVQQNGYAIQYIKNPSEAVQMAAVKKNGYAIEYIKNPSEAVVKYLKSRK
;
A
#
# COMPACT_ATOMS: atom_id res chain seq x y z
N MET A 1 23.25 -6.65 -5.34
CA MET A 1 22.66 -7.95 -5.74
C MET A 1 21.24 -7.92 -5.20
N ASP A 2 20.29 -7.77 -6.13
CA ASP A 2 18.87 -7.61 -5.81
C ASP A 2 18.32 -8.91 -5.19
N GLU A 3 17.51 -8.81 -4.14
CA GLU A 3 16.82 -9.97 -3.53
C GLU A 3 15.93 -10.75 -4.50
N GLN A 4 15.78 -10.25 -5.74
CA GLN A 4 14.96 -10.87 -6.79
C GLN A 4 15.66 -12.04 -7.51
N ASP A 5 16.98 -12.21 -7.35
CA ASP A 5 17.77 -13.24 -8.04
C ASP A 5 18.09 -14.46 -7.14
N LYS A 6 17.56 -14.51 -5.91
CA LYS A 6 17.66 -15.74 -5.11
C LYS A 6 16.80 -16.83 -5.76
N GLU A 7 17.46 -17.90 -6.19
CA GLU A 7 16.79 -19.15 -6.59
C GLU A 7 15.79 -19.55 -5.51
N ILE A 8 14.53 -19.64 -5.92
CA ILE A 8 13.44 -19.99 -5.02
C ILE A 8 13.53 -21.48 -4.76
N ASN A 9 13.70 -21.87 -3.50
CA ASN A 9 13.66 -23.27 -3.10
C ASN A 9 12.24 -23.82 -3.34
N PRO A 10 12.08 -24.81 -4.28
CA PRO A 10 10.77 -25.41 -4.58
C PRO A 10 10.07 -25.98 -3.35
N GLN A 11 10.82 -26.53 -2.41
CA GLN A 11 10.30 -27.11 -1.18
C GLN A 11 9.76 -26.04 -0.23
N GLU A 12 10.37 -24.86 -0.19
CA GLU A 12 9.89 -23.71 0.59
C GLU A 12 8.56 -23.21 0.03
N LEU A 13 8.41 -23.16 -1.29
CA LEU A 13 7.15 -22.82 -1.95
C LEU A 13 6.08 -23.89 -1.69
N ALA A 14 6.42 -25.15 -1.78
CA ALA A 14 5.51 -26.28 -1.52
C ALA A 14 4.99 -26.25 -0.07
N ASN A 15 5.86 -25.97 0.89
CA ASN A 15 5.52 -25.96 2.31
C ASN A 15 4.73 -24.71 2.69
N LYS A 16 5.09 -23.57 2.13
CA LYS A 16 4.47 -22.27 2.45
C LYS A 16 3.17 -22.03 1.69
N TYR A 17 3.05 -22.59 0.48
CA TYR A 17 1.93 -22.40 -0.41
C TYR A 17 1.53 -23.70 -1.13
N PRO A 18 1.00 -24.72 -0.41
CA PRO A 18 0.75 -26.06 -0.97
C PRO A 18 -0.22 -26.06 -2.15
N VAL A 19 -1.12 -25.09 -2.23
CA VAL A 19 -2.04 -24.96 -3.38
C VAL A 19 -1.31 -24.39 -4.60
N LEU A 20 -0.36 -23.47 -4.41
CA LEU A 20 0.47 -22.95 -5.50
C LEU A 20 1.36 -24.08 -6.07
N TRP A 21 1.91 -24.92 -5.21
CA TRP A 21 2.67 -26.08 -5.65
C TRP A 21 1.87 -26.94 -6.62
N LYS A 22 0.58 -27.19 -6.35
CA LYS A 22 -0.32 -27.93 -7.25
C LYS A 22 -0.53 -27.25 -8.60
N ILE A 23 -0.50 -25.91 -8.66
CA ILE A 23 -0.62 -25.14 -9.91
C ILE A 23 0.69 -25.19 -10.71
N PHE A 24 1.82 -25.22 -10.01
CA PHE A 24 3.17 -25.28 -10.62
C PHE A 24 3.66 -26.72 -10.85
N ASP A 25 3.12 -27.73 -10.12
CA ASP A 25 3.57 -29.13 -10.10
C ASP A 25 3.24 -29.99 -11.37
N PRO A 26 2.18 -29.71 -12.18
CA PRO A 26 1.99 -30.46 -13.43
C PRO A 26 3.19 -30.43 -14.38
N ILE A 27 4.09 -29.47 -14.16
CA ILE A 27 5.31 -29.28 -14.96
C ILE A 27 6.51 -29.98 -14.31
N SER A 28 6.49 -30.24 -12.98
CA SER A 28 7.59 -30.87 -12.24
C SER A 28 7.71 -32.36 -12.49
N LYS A 29 6.61 -33.02 -12.79
CA LYS A 29 6.59 -34.48 -13.06
C LYS A 29 7.25 -34.88 -14.37
N ALA A 30 7.43 -33.92 -15.30
CA ALA A 30 8.01 -34.19 -16.61
C ALA A 30 9.53 -33.99 -16.68
N ASN A 31 10.15 -33.20 -15.77
CA ASN A 31 11.61 -32.97 -15.78
C ASN A 31 12.12 -32.47 -14.42
N ASN A 32 12.93 -33.29 -13.78
CA ASN A 32 13.45 -33.14 -12.40
C ASN A 32 14.34 -31.91 -12.08
N SER A 33 14.51 -30.92 -12.97
CA SER A 33 15.41 -29.79 -12.71
C SER A 33 15.00 -28.41 -13.26
N LEU A 34 13.80 -28.26 -13.85
CA LEU A 34 13.48 -27.08 -14.66
C LEU A 34 12.21 -26.33 -14.26
N VAL A 35 11.60 -26.63 -13.12
CA VAL A 35 10.23 -26.22 -12.80
C VAL A 35 10.06 -24.73 -12.57
N LEU A 36 11.09 -24.03 -12.14
CA LEU A 36 11.02 -22.58 -11.86
C LEU A 36 11.46 -21.69 -13.02
N GLN A 37 11.94 -22.24 -14.13
CA GLN A 37 12.37 -21.45 -15.30
C GLN A 37 11.25 -21.11 -16.27
N LYS A 38 10.10 -21.76 -16.19
CA LYS A 38 8.97 -21.49 -17.08
C LYS A 38 7.88 -20.73 -16.35
N ASN A 39 7.67 -19.47 -16.72
CA ASN A 39 6.51 -18.70 -16.23
C ASN A 39 5.24 -19.53 -16.45
N PRO A 40 4.36 -19.66 -15.44
CA PRO A 40 3.06 -20.31 -15.62
C PRO A 40 2.25 -19.62 -16.72
N SER A 41 1.25 -20.32 -17.29
CA SER A 41 0.28 -19.66 -18.16
C SER A 41 -0.42 -18.51 -17.44
N GLU A 42 -0.89 -17.50 -18.16
CA GLU A 42 -1.58 -16.36 -17.55
C GLU A 42 -2.77 -16.80 -16.69
N ALA A 43 -3.50 -17.84 -17.10
CA ALA A 43 -4.58 -18.43 -16.30
C ALA A 43 -4.06 -19.00 -14.97
N GLY A 44 -2.91 -19.66 -14.97
CA GLY A 44 -2.26 -20.17 -13.76
C GLY A 44 -1.77 -19.03 -12.85
N GLN A 45 -1.14 -18.01 -13.44
CA GLN A 45 -0.73 -16.79 -12.71
C GLN A 45 -1.94 -16.12 -12.06
N MET A 46 -3.02 -15.94 -12.82
CA MET A 46 -4.27 -15.34 -12.34
C MET A 46 -4.88 -16.12 -11.17
N ALA A 47 -4.95 -17.44 -11.28
CA ALA A 47 -5.46 -18.32 -10.21
C ALA A 47 -4.59 -18.18 -8.94
N ALA A 48 -3.27 -18.17 -9.10
CA ALA A 48 -2.33 -18.03 -8.01
C ALA A 48 -2.47 -16.69 -7.26
N VAL A 49 -2.46 -15.56 -7.99
CA VAL A 49 -2.53 -14.22 -7.37
C VAL A 49 -3.91 -13.93 -6.76
N LYS A 50 -4.99 -14.48 -7.29
CA LYS A 50 -6.33 -14.36 -6.68
C LYS A 50 -6.40 -15.05 -5.32
N GLN A 51 -5.63 -16.10 -5.13
CA GLN A 51 -5.58 -16.80 -3.85
C GLN A 51 -4.59 -16.14 -2.89
N TYR A 52 -3.40 -15.76 -3.40
CA TYR A 52 -2.32 -15.14 -2.62
C TYR A 52 -1.63 -14.05 -3.44
N GLY A 53 -2.00 -12.77 -3.26
CA GLY A 53 -1.48 -11.64 -4.04
C GLY A 53 0.06 -11.55 -4.02
N TYR A 54 0.69 -11.91 -2.91
CA TYR A 54 2.16 -11.86 -2.77
C TYR A 54 2.92 -12.81 -3.69
N VAL A 55 2.28 -13.81 -4.27
CA VAL A 55 2.99 -14.72 -5.19
C VAL A 55 3.41 -14.03 -6.49
N ILE A 56 2.90 -12.84 -6.75
CA ILE A 56 3.33 -12.02 -7.89
C ILE A 56 4.84 -11.79 -7.90
N LYS A 57 5.49 -11.78 -6.73
CA LYS A 57 6.95 -11.65 -6.61
C LYS A 57 7.73 -12.75 -7.35
N TYR A 58 7.08 -13.89 -7.62
CA TYR A 58 7.66 -15.04 -8.30
C TYR A 58 7.28 -15.11 -9.79
N ILE A 59 6.46 -14.19 -10.28
CA ILE A 59 6.00 -14.15 -11.66
C ILE A 59 6.88 -13.18 -12.46
N LYS A 60 7.53 -13.70 -13.51
CA LYS A 60 8.32 -12.85 -14.42
C LYS A 60 7.36 -12.13 -15.37
N ASN A 61 7.47 -10.81 -15.46
CA ASN A 61 6.68 -9.97 -16.36
C ASN A 61 5.17 -10.25 -16.31
N PRO A 62 4.52 -10.11 -15.12
CA PRO A 62 3.08 -10.32 -15.01
C PRO A 62 2.33 -9.31 -15.87
N SER A 63 1.27 -9.75 -16.59
CA SER A 63 0.38 -8.84 -17.31
C SER A 63 -0.30 -7.87 -16.34
N GLU A 64 -0.78 -6.73 -16.85
CA GLU A 64 -1.50 -5.75 -16.01
C GLU A 64 -2.73 -6.38 -15.34
N ALA A 65 -3.41 -7.31 -16.01
CA ALA A 65 -4.54 -8.05 -15.44
C ALA A 65 -4.12 -8.88 -14.22
N VAL A 66 -2.97 -9.56 -14.29
CA VAL A 66 -2.39 -10.32 -13.17
C VAL A 66 -1.94 -9.39 -12.04
N GLN A 67 -1.28 -8.27 -12.38
CA GLN A 67 -0.90 -7.23 -11.40
C GLN A 67 -2.14 -6.70 -10.66
N MET A 68 -3.17 -6.34 -11.41
CA MET A 68 -4.44 -5.84 -10.88
C MET A 68 -5.10 -6.86 -9.93
N ALA A 69 -5.14 -8.14 -10.31
CA ALA A 69 -5.68 -9.19 -9.46
C ALA A 69 -4.87 -9.36 -8.16
N ALA A 70 -3.53 -9.29 -8.26
CA ALA A 70 -2.65 -9.38 -7.11
C ALA A 70 -2.89 -8.26 -6.11
N VAL A 71 -2.93 -6.99 -6.57
CA VAL A 71 -3.12 -5.84 -5.68
C VAL A 71 -4.54 -5.73 -5.12
N LYS A 72 -5.55 -6.20 -5.86
CA LYS A 72 -6.92 -6.30 -5.33
C LYS A 72 -7.03 -7.34 -4.22
N GLN A 73 -6.30 -8.44 -4.32
CA GLN A 73 -6.23 -9.44 -3.27
C GLN A 73 -5.43 -8.93 -2.06
N ASN A 74 -4.29 -8.25 -2.31
CA ASN A 74 -3.46 -7.66 -1.28
C ASN A 74 -2.73 -6.42 -1.81
N GLY A 75 -3.09 -5.22 -1.32
CA GLY A 75 -2.51 -3.95 -1.77
C GLY A 75 -0.99 -3.89 -1.64
N PHE A 76 -0.42 -4.56 -0.64
CA PHE A 76 1.03 -4.63 -0.47
C PHE A 76 1.76 -5.46 -1.54
N ALA A 77 1.04 -6.20 -2.39
CA ALA A 77 1.64 -6.88 -3.54
C ALA A 77 2.31 -5.89 -4.52
N ILE A 78 1.90 -4.61 -4.48
CA ILE A 78 2.46 -3.52 -5.30
C ILE A 78 3.98 -3.40 -5.16
N LYS A 79 4.55 -3.70 -3.99
CA LYS A 79 6.00 -3.61 -3.74
C LYS A 79 6.85 -4.54 -4.63
N PHE A 80 6.22 -5.54 -5.24
CA PHE A 80 6.88 -6.51 -6.13
C PHE A 80 6.63 -6.22 -7.61
N ILE A 81 5.87 -5.17 -7.93
CA ILE A 81 5.51 -4.80 -9.29
C ILE A 81 6.42 -3.66 -9.75
N LYS A 82 7.22 -3.92 -10.79
CA LYS A 82 8.05 -2.88 -11.40
C LYS A 82 7.17 -1.98 -12.29
N ASN A 83 7.28 -0.68 -12.12
CA ASN A 83 6.57 0.33 -12.92
C ASN A 83 5.06 0.04 -13.05
N PRO A 84 4.30 -0.08 -11.93
CA PRO A 84 2.87 -0.32 -11.99
C PRO A 84 2.15 0.85 -12.67
N SER A 85 1.16 0.56 -13.52
CA SER A 85 0.30 1.60 -14.09
C SER A 85 -0.45 2.35 -12.98
N GLU A 86 -0.91 3.58 -13.25
CA GLU A 86 -1.70 4.35 -12.30
C GLU A 86 -2.96 3.60 -11.85
N ALA A 87 -3.58 2.82 -12.75
CA ALA A 87 -4.72 1.98 -12.43
C ALA A 87 -4.37 0.91 -11.38
N VAL A 88 -3.22 0.25 -11.52
CA VAL A 88 -2.72 -0.74 -10.56
C VAL A 88 -2.36 -0.07 -9.22
N GLN A 89 -1.71 1.11 -9.26
CA GLN A 89 -1.40 1.90 -8.06
C GLN A 89 -2.69 2.28 -7.32
N MET A 90 -3.69 2.80 -8.05
CA MET A 90 -4.99 3.17 -7.48
C MET A 90 -5.68 1.97 -6.83
N ALA A 91 -5.71 0.82 -7.51
CA ALA A 91 -6.29 -0.40 -6.95
C ALA A 91 -5.56 -0.85 -5.67
N ALA A 92 -4.24 -0.74 -5.63
CA ALA A 92 -3.44 -1.09 -4.47
C ALA A 92 -3.79 -0.21 -3.25
N VAL A 93 -3.85 1.12 -3.43
CA VAL A 93 -4.16 2.06 -2.34
C VAL A 93 -5.63 2.01 -1.93
N GLN A 94 -6.55 1.70 -2.82
CA GLN A 94 -7.95 1.47 -2.49
C GLN A 94 -8.14 0.20 -1.65
N GLN A 95 -7.34 -0.82 -1.90
CA GLN A 95 -7.33 -2.03 -1.07
C GLN A 95 -6.70 -1.72 0.30
N ASN A 96 -5.55 -1.03 0.32
CA ASN A 96 -4.85 -0.64 1.54
C ASN A 96 -4.07 0.67 1.32
N GLY A 97 -4.45 1.76 2.00
CA GLY A 97 -3.80 3.08 1.86
C GLY A 97 -2.30 3.06 2.18
N TYR A 98 -1.86 2.18 3.07
CA TYR A 98 -0.43 2.04 3.38
C TYR A 98 0.40 1.47 2.21
N ALA A 99 -0.24 0.91 1.19
CA ALA A 99 0.44 0.48 -0.04
C ALA A 99 1.14 1.66 -0.76
N SER A 100 0.68 2.90 -0.54
CA SER A 100 1.31 4.10 -1.10
C SER A 100 2.78 4.26 -0.71
N GLY A 101 3.20 3.72 0.44
CA GLY A 101 4.59 3.73 0.89
C GLY A 101 5.54 2.90 0.04
N TYR A 102 5.02 2.05 -0.86
CA TYR A 102 5.78 1.21 -1.78
C TYR A 102 5.66 1.67 -3.25
N ILE A 103 4.99 2.79 -3.50
CA ILE A 103 4.82 3.34 -4.84
C ILE A 103 5.83 4.46 -5.04
N GLU A 104 6.66 4.30 -6.06
CA GLU A 104 7.60 5.34 -6.44
C GLU A 104 6.88 6.44 -7.23
N ASN A 105 6.96 7.70 -6.77
CA ASN A 105 6.37 8.87 -7.40
C ASN A 105 4.85 8.72 -7.74
N PRO A 106 3.98 8.41 -6.76
CA PRO A 106 2.55 8.30 -7.00
C PRO A 106 1.95 9.66 -7.41
N SER A 107 0.96 9.67 -8.30
CA SER A 107 0.21 10.89 -8.64
C SER A 107 -0.53 11.44 -7.41
N GLU A 108 -0.91 12.73 -7.45
CA GLU A 108 -1.69 13.34 -6.36
C GLU A 108 -3.03 12.61 -6.15
N ALA A 109 -3.64 12.11 -7.22
CA ALA A 109 -4.86 11.32 -7.15
C ALA A 109 -4.67 10.03 -6.35
N VAL A 110 -3.57 9.30 -6.61
CA VAL A 110 -3.21 8.07 -5.87
C VAL A 110 -2.90 8.38 -4.41
N GLN A 111 -2.14 9.46 -4.14
CA GLN A 111 -1.84 9.91 -2.77
C GLN A 111 -3.10 10.27 -1.99
N MET A 112 -4.00 11.04 -2.60
CA MET A 112 -5.28 11.41 -1.99
C MET A 112 -6.16 10.19 -1.73
N ALA A 113 -6.21 9.23 -2.65
CA ALA A 113 -6.93 7.97 -2.47
C ALA A 113 -6.36 7.17 -1.29
N ALA A 114 -5.03 7.11 -1.17
CA ALA A 114 -4.34 6.46 -0.05
C ALA A 114 -4.72 7.09 1.29
N VAL A 115 -4.68 8.42 1.39
CA VAL A 115 -5.04 9.17 2.61
C VAL A 115 -6.51 9.00 2.96
N LYS A 116 -7.41 9.03 1.96
CA LYS A 116 -8.83 8.75 2.17
C LYS A 116 -9.10 7.32 2.64
N LYS A 117 -8.29 6.37 2.21
CA LYS A 117 -8.39 4.97 2.65
C LYS A 117 -7.85 4.78 4.07
N ASN A 118 -6.68 5.37 4.35
CA ASN A 118 -6.03 5.34 5.65
C ASN A 118 -5.39 6.72 5.93
N SER A 119 -5.89 7.47 6.89
CA SER A 119 -5.41 8.82 7.22
C SER A 119 -3.89 8.89 7.44
N ASP A 120 -3.33 7.88 8.11
CA ASP A 120 -1.91 7.82 8.43
C ASP A 120 -1.03 7.61 7.17
N ALA A 121 -1.62 7.31 6.00
CA ALA A 121 -0.87 7.26 4.74
C ALA A 121 -0.30 8.63 4.36
N VAL A 122 -0.79 9.72 4.96
CA VAL A 122 -0.23 11.08 4.77
C VAL A 122 1.27 11.13 5.11
N LYS A 123 1.77 10.26 5.99
CA LYS A 123 3.21 10.16 6.33
C LYS A 123 4.10 9.77 5.15
N TYR A 124 3.55 9.12 4.14
CA TYR A 124 4.27 8.72 2.92
C TYR A 124 4.27 9.81 1.84
N VAL A 125 3.51 10.89 2.05
CA VAL A 125 3.45 12.02 1.12
C VAL A 125 4.50 13.06 1.51
N LYS A 126 5.45 13.34 0.59
CA LYS A 126 6.57 14.24 0.89
C LYS A 126 6.11 15.67 1.18
N ASN A 127 5.18 16.19 0.38
CA ASN A 127 4.61 17.52 0.51
C ASN A 127 3.09 17.43 0.32
N PRO A 128 2.33 17.04 1.36
CA PRO A 128 0.88 16.90 1.24
C PRO A 128 0.23 18.28 1.04
N SER A 129 -0.66 18.41 0.06
CA SER A 129 -1.48 19.61 -0.12
C SER A 129 -2.34 19.87 1.14
N GLU A 130 -2.73 21.12 1.37
CA GLU A 130 -3.58 21.45 2.53
C GLU A 130 -4.89 20.65 2.52
N ALA A 131 -5.48 20.45 1.34
CA ALA A 131 -6.67 19.61 1.18
C ALA A 131 -6.42 18.16 1.65
N MET A 132 -5.26 17.61 1.34
CA MET A 132 -4.87 16.27 1.76
C MET A 132 -4.63 16.20 3.28
N GLN A 133 -3.96 17.21 3.84
CA GLN A 133 -3.75 17.33 5.29
C GLN A 133 -5.09 17.40 6.03
N VAL A 134 -6.00 18.26 5.56
CA VAL A 134 -7.37 18.37 6.13
C VAL A 134 -8.11 17.05 6.04
N ALA A 135 -8.08 16.37 4.88
CA ALA A 135 -8.72 15.06 4.72
C ALA A 135 -8.17 14.02 5.73
N ALA A 136 -6.85 14.00 5.95
CA ALA A 136 -6.23 13.12 6.92
C ALA A 136 -6.72 13.39 8.34
N VAL A 137 -6.66 14.64 8.81
CA VAL A 137 -7.03 14.99 10.20
C VAL A 137 -8.53 14.94 10.45
N GLN A 138 -9.36 15.15 9.44
CA GLN A 138 -10.81 14.96 9.56
C GLN A 138 -11.19 13.49 9.73
N GLN A 139 -10.45 12.59 9.12
CA GLN A 139 -10.63 11.15 9.32
C GLN A 139 -10.12 10.72 10.70
N ASN A 140 -8.91 11.15 11.07
CA ASN A 140 -8.27 10.87 12.34
C ASN A 140 -7.44 12.09 12.80
N GLY A 141 -7.87 12.79 13.87
CA GLY A 141 -7.18 13.97 14.40
C GLY A 141 -5.71 13.71 14.72
N TYR A 142 -5.37 12.49 15.14
CA TYR A 142 -3.99 12.11 15.42
C TYR A 142 -3.08 12.04 14.18
N ALA A 143 -3.64 12.03 12.96
CA ALA A 143 -2.82 12.08 11.74
C ALA A 143 -1.96 13.36 11.64
N ILE A 144 -2.30 14.41 12.43
CA ILE A 144 -1.54 15.66 12.51
C ILE A 144 -0.07 15.42 12.94
N GLN A 145 0.20 14.35 13.69
CA GLN A 145 1.58 14.00 14.09
C GLN A 145 2.53 13.78 12.90
N TYR A 146 1.98 13.44 11.73
CA TYR A 146 2.74 13.21 10.50
C TYR A 146 2.84 14.44 9.60
N ILE A 147 2.18 15.55 9.96
CA ILE A 147 2.12 16.78 9.17
C ILE A 147 3.12 17.80 9.70
N LYS A 148 4.06 18.17 8.83
CA LYS A 148 5.04 19.21 9.16
C LYS A 148 4.41 20.60 8.99
N ASN A 149 4.51 21.46 9.99
CA ASN A 149 4.03 22.85 9.97
C ASN A 149 2.57 22.97 9.50
N PRO A 150 1.60 22.32 10.19
CA PRO A 150 0.20 22.39 9.81
C PRO A 150 -0.33 23.83 9.90
N SER A 151 -1.11 24.29 8.91
CA SER A 151 -1.80 25.57 8.97
C SER A 151 -2.81 25.61 10.13
N GLU A 152 -3.25 26.80 10.52
CA GLU A 152 -4.30 26.96 11.54
C GLU A 152 -5.56 26.16 11.21
N ALA A 153 -5.95 26.15 9.94
CA ALA A 153 -7.11 25.38 9.47
C ALA A 153 -6.96 23.88 9.72
N VAL A 154 -5.77 23.33 9.42
CA VAL A 154 -5.44 21.92 9.66
C VAL A 154 -5.40 21.61 11.17
N GLN A 155 -4.75 22.47 11.96
CA GLN A 155 -4.72 22.35 13.43
C GLN A 155 -6.13 22.35 14.02
N MET A 156 -6.95 23.29 13.61
CA MET A 156 -8.34 23.42 14.05
C MET A 156 -9.17 22.18 13.67
N ALA A 157 -9.02 21.69 12.45
CA ALA A 157 -9.70 20.47 12.01
C ALA A 157 -9.27 19.24 12.87
N ALA A 158 -7.99 19.12 13.17
CA ALA A 158 -7.46 18.03 14.00
C ALA A 158 -8.05 18.07 15.41
N VAL A 159 -8.01 19.22 16.10
CA VAL A 159 -8.51 19.33 17.48
C VAL A 159 -10.04 19.27 17.56
N LYS A 160 -10.76 19.69 16.53
CA LYS A 160 -12.22 19.47 16.43
C LYS A 160 -12.55 17.99 16.30
N LYS A 161 -11.75 17.23 15.56
CA LYS A 161 -11.91 15.79 15.41
C LYS A 161 -11.55 15.05 16.70
N ASN A 162 -10.43 15.45 17.34
CA ASN A 162 -9.99 14.92 18.63
C ASN A 162 -9.21 15.99 19.39
N GLY A 163 -9.70 16.44 20.54
CA GLY A 163 -9.07 17.46 21.37
C GLY A 163 -7.64 17.11 21.79
N TYR A 164 -7.36 15.83 22.03
CA TYR A 164 -5.99 15.36 22.37
C TYR A 164 -4.99 15.46 21.21
N ALA A 165 -5.45 15.74 19.98
CA ALA A 165 -4.53 16.03 18.86
C ALA A 165 -3.61 17.22 19.13
N ILE A 166 -3.98 18.11 20.08
CA ILE A 166 -3.14 19.24 20.54
C ILE A 166 -1.75 18.81 21.00
N GLU A 167 -1.62 17.62 21.59
CA GLU A 167 -0.35 17.08 22.10
C GLU A 167 0.70 16.89 20.99
N TYR A 168 0.27 16.77 19.74
CA TYR A 168 1.11 16.60 18.54
C TYR A 168 1.37 17.91 17.79
N ILE A 169 0.83 19.05 18.27
CA ILE A 169 1.00 20.36 17.65
C ILE A 169 2.08 21.13 18.41
N LYS A 170 3.28 21.29 17.81
CA LYS A 170 4.40 21.97 18.46
C LYS A 170 4.11 23.44 18.79
N ASN A 171 3.44 24.16 17.84
CA ASN A 171 3.11 25.56 17.96
C ASN A 171 1.62 25.75 17.64
N PRO A 172 0.73 25.51 18.61
CA PRO A 172 -0.71 25.70 18.38
C PRO A 172 -1.03 27.18 18.21
N SER A 173 -1.91 27.50 17.23
CA SER A 173 -2.37 28.88 17.06
C SER A 173 -3.23 29.33 18.24
N GLU A 174 -3.31 30.66 18.42
CA GLU A 174 -4.14 31.24 19.49
C GLU A 174 -5.63 30.81 19.36
N ALA A 175 -6.14 30.72 18.13
CA ALA A 175 -7.50 30.28 17.88
C ALA A 175 -7.73 28.84 18.33
N VAL A 176 -6.77 27.95 18.11
CA VAL A 176 -6.81 26.54 18.57
C VAL A 176 -6.82 26.46 20.09
N VAL A 177 -5.93 27.20 20.75
CA VAL A 177 -5.87 27.25 22.23
C VAL A 177 -7.16 27.79 22.81
N LYS A 178 -7.70 28.89 22.25
CA LYS A 178 -8.97 29.51 22.67
C LYS A 178 -10.14 28.52 22.52
N TYR A 179 -10.20 27.83 21.37
CA TYR A 179 -11.23 26.83 21.11
C TYR A 179 -11.24 25.70 22.17
N LEU A 180 -10.07 25.19 22.53
CA LEU A 180 -9.98 24.10 23.53
C LEU A 180 -10.32 24.57 24.95
N LYS A 181 -9.98 25.84 25.30
CA LYS A 181 -10.36 26.44 26.61
C LYS A 181 -11.86 26.64 26.74
N SER A 182 -12.58 26.93 25.66
CA SER A 182 -14.03 27.16 25.65
C SER A 182 -14.85 25.87 25.78
N ARG A 183 -14.20 24.68 25.75
CA ARG A 183 -14.86 23.37 25.84
C ARG A 183 -14.65 22.66 27.17
N LYS A 184 -13.90 23.27 28.08
CA LYS A 184 -13.77 22.85 29.48
C LYS A 184 -14.89 23.45 30.30
#